data_26a0fdb79353f54d4ffd73cd7e178861
#
_entry.id   26a0fdb79353f54d4ffd73cd7e178861
#
_cell.length_a   1.000
_cell.length_b   1.000
_cell.length_c   1.000
_cell.angle_alpha   90.00
_cell.angle_beta   90.00
_cell.angle_gamma   90.00
#
_symmetry.space_group_name_H-M   'P 1'
#
loop_
_entity.id
_entity.type
_entity.pdbx_description
1 polymer ?
#
loop_
_entity_poly.entity_id
_entity_poly.type
_entity_poly.pdbx_seq_one_letter_code
_entity_poly.pdbx_strand_id
1 'polypeptide(L)'
;MLCLGIETSCDETAVALCRDGRPVLEKLASQIDVHALFGGVVPELASREHLRRMGPLLCALFAETGITMAEVDVVAVARGPGLLGSLLIGLATAKALALGAGKPLVGVDHLHAHLLAAVLGRDDAAYPALGLLVSGGHTQLVRLAGPLDLSVLGRTLDDAAGEAFDKAAKSLNLPYPGGVYIDVLGRGIEADREVHLIPIHTPSFVGS
;
A
#
# COMPACT_ATOMS: atom_id res chain seq x y z
N MET A 1 -1.67 9.78 -21.98
CA MET A 1 -2.77 9.02 -21.32
C MET A 1 -2.88 9.48 -19.87
N LEU A 2 -4.06 9.92 -19.47
CA LEU A 2 -4.36 10.38 -18.10
C LEU A 2 -5.13 9.29 -17.34
N CYS A 3 -4.57 8.82 -16.24
CA CYS A 3 -5.15 7.76 -15.40
C CYS A 3 -5.62 8.35 -14.07
N LEU A 4 -6.81 7.97 -13.62
CA LEU A 4 -7.27 8.16 -12.25
C LEU A 4 -7.03 6.85 -11.48
N GLY A 5 -6.19 6.88 -10.47
CA GLY A 5 -5.93 5.76 -9.56
C GLY A 5 -6.72 5.87 -8.26
N ILE A 6 -7.23 4.74 -7.78
CA ILE A 6 -7.98 4.63 -6.51
C ILE A 6 -7.40 3.48 -5.69
N GLU A 7 -7.05 3.76 -4.43
CA GLU A 7 -6.49 2.80 -3.48
C GLU A 7 -7.27 2.83 -2.17
N THR A 8 -7.71 1.64 -1.72
CA THR A 8 -8.45 1.44 -0.46
C THR A 8 -8.17 0.06 0.14
N SER A 9 -6.99 -0.50 -0.04
CA SER A 9 -6.73 -1.91 0.33
C SER A 9 -6.67 -2.17 1.84
N CYS A 10 -6.30 -1.17 2.64
CA CYS A 10 -6.12 -1.34 4.09
C CYS A 10 -6.71 -0.17 4.89
N ASP A 11 -5.88 0.74 5.39
CA ASP A 11 -6.25 1.82 6.30
C ASP A 11 -5.89 3.22 5.75
N GLU A 12 -5.58 3.30 4.48
CA GLU A 12 -5.35 4.56 3.78
C GLU A 12 -6.29 4.67 2.57
N THR A 13 -6.99 5.80 2.47
CA THR A 13 -7.77 6.13 1.28
C THR A 13 -6.94 7.05 0.40
N ALA A 14 -6.60 6.63 -0.80
CA ALA A 14 -5.86 7.46 -1.73
C ALA A 14 -6.52 7.53 -3.11
N VAL A 15 -6.41 8.71 -3.72
CA VAL A 15 -6.78 8.96 -5.11
C VAL A 15 -5.68 9.78 -5.77
N ALA A 16 -5.33 9.45 -7.01
CA ALA A 16 -4.26 10.12 -7.72
C ALA A 16 -4.56 10.27 -9.21
N LEU A 17 -4.06 11.35 -9.81
CA LEU A 17 -3.98 11.49 -11.26
C LEU A 17 -2.53 11.27 -11.69
N CYS A 18 -2.38 10.46 -12.73
CA CYS A 18 -1.09 10.15 -13.33
C CYS A 18 -1.17 10.37 -14.85
N ARG A 19 -0.24 11.15 -15.41
CA ARG A 19 -0.18 11.41 -16.85
C ARG A 19 1.11 10.84 -17.42
N ASP A 20 0.97 9.91 -18.37
CA ASP A 20 2.10 9.29 -19.09
C ASP A 20 3.17 8.73 -18.14
N GLY A 21 2.72 8.02 -17.09
CA GLY A 21 3.59 7.42 -16.09
C GLY A 21 4.17 8.38 -15.05
N ARG A 22 3.76 9.65 -15.06
CA ARG A 22 4.21 10.66 -14.07
C ARG A 22 3.06 11.11 -13.19
N PRO A 23 3.24 11.16 -11.85
CA PRO A 23 2.23 11.69 -10.95
C PRO A 23 1.92 13.16 -11.27
N VAL A 24 0.64 13.52 -11.30
CA VAL A 24 0.16 14.90 -11.42
C VAL A 24 -0.17 15.46 -10.06
N LEU A 25 -1.01 14.77 -9.32
CA LEU A 25 -1.41 15.09 -7.95
C LEU A 25 -1.97 13.84 -7.28
N GLU A 26 -1.75 13.73 -5.99
CA GLU A 26 -2.38 12.73 -5.14
C GLU A 26 -3.08 13.37 -3.94
N LYS A 27 -4.11 12.70 -3.45
CA LYS A 27 -4.77 13.01 -2.19
C LYS A 27 -4.85 11.73 -1.37
N LEU A 28 -4.39 11.81 -0.13
CA LEU A 28 -4.34 10.69 0.81
C LEU A 28 -4.99 11.07 2.13
N ALA A 29 -5.75 10.16 2.71
CA ALA A 29 -6.27 10.25 4.06
C ALA A 29 -5.93 8.97 4.82
N SER A 30 -5.05 9.07 5.80
CA SER A 30 -4.70 7.98 6.70
C SER A 30 -5.78 7.82 7.79
N GLN A 31 -5.96 6.59 8.24
CA GLN A 31 -6.88 6.21 9.31
C GLN A 31 -6.13 5.77 10.58
N ILE A 32 -4.82 6.00 10.65
CA ILE A 32 -3.96 5.57 11.76
C ILE A 32 -4.54 6.02 13.11
N ASP A 33 -4.97 7.28 13.22
CA ASP A 33 -5.52 7.84 14.45
C ASP A 33 -6.76 7.09 14.94
N VAL A 34 -7.61 6.64 14.00
CA VAL A 34 -8.81 5.87 14.32
C VAL A 34 -8.43 4.48 14.81
N HIS A 35 -7.49 3.83 14.15
CA HIS A 35 -7.08 2.46 14.45
C HIS A 35 -6.15 2.36 15.66
N ALA A 36 -5.40 3.40 15.95
CA ALA A 36 -4.54 3.47 17.14
C ALA A 36 -5.32 3.26 18.44
N LEU A 37 -6.57 3.72 18.49
CA LEU A 37 -7.46 3.52 19.66
C LEU A 37 -7.76 2.04 19.94
N PHE A 38 -7.60 1.17 18.94
CA PHE A 38 -7.88 -0.26 19.02
C PHE A 38 -6.61 -1.12 19.01
N GLY A 39 -5.43 -0.47 18.91
CA GLY A 39 -4.14 -1.15 18.85
C GLY A 39 -3.90 -1.93 17.56
N GLY A 40 -4.57 -1.57 16.47
CA GLY A 40 -4.45 -2.19 15.16
C GLY A 40 -5.66 -1.94 14.27
N VAL A 41 -5.57 -2.32 12.98
CA VAL A 41 -6.62 -2.07 12.00
C VAL A 41 -7.88 -2.86 12.31
N VAL A 42 -9.04 -2.17 12.37
CA VAL A 42 -10.37 -2.75 12.50
C VAL A 42 -11.06 -2.70 11.14
N PRO A 43 -11.24 -3.85 10.44
CA PRO A 43 -11.67 -3.88 9.04
C PRO A 43 -13.01 -3.19 8.76
N GLU A 44 -13.98 -3.29 9.67
CA GLU A 44 -15.27 -2.65 9.50
C GLU A 44 -15.17 -1.13 9.61
N LEU A 45 -14.39 -0.62 10.55
CA LEU A 45 -14.14 0.81 10.67
C LEU A 45 -13.38 1.34 9.45
N ALA A 46 -12.37 0.60 8.96
CA ALA A 46 -11.63 0.95 7.76
C ALA A 46 -12.58 1.15 6.58
N SER A 47 -13.48 0.20 6.33
CA SER A 47 -14.45 0.30 5.24
C SER A 47 -15.34 1.54 5.34
N ARG A 48 -15.82 1.87 6.54
CA ARG A 48 -16.65 3.05 6.79
C ARG A 48 -15.88 4.36 6.57
N GLU A 49 -14.63 4.42 6.99
CA GLU A 49 -13.78 5.59 6.77
C GLU A 49 -13.45 5.77 5.29
N HIS A 50 -13.17 4.70 4.53
CA HIS A 50 -13.02 4.79 3.07
C HIS A 50 -14.25 5.42 2.42
N LEU A 51 -15.45 4.97 2.81
CA LEU A 51 -16.69 5.51 2.26
C LEU A 51 -16.84 7.02 2.55
N ARG A 52 -16.47 7.46 3.76
CA ARG A 52 -16.54 8.88 4.16
C ARG A 52 -15.52 9.75 3.43
N ARG A 53 -14.30 9.23 3.24
CA ARG A 53 -13.15 9.99 2.71
C ARG A 53 -13.12 10.05 1.18
N MET A 54 -13.62 9.03 0.50
CA MET A 54 -13.50 8.89 -0.95
C MET A 54 -14.05 10.09 -1.73
N GLY A 55 -15.30 10.48 -1.47
CA GLY A 55 -15.92 11.62 -2.16
C GLY A 55 -15.16 12.94 -1.96
N PRO A 56 -14.89 13.37 -0.72
CA PRO A 56 -14.08 14.55 -0.45
C PRO A 56 -12.71 14.56 -1.12
N LEU A 57 -11.98 13.42 -1.12
CA LEU A 57 -10.67 13.33 -1.77
C LEU A 57 -10.76 13.48 -3.29
N LEU A 58 -11.73 12.84 -3.93
CA LEU A 58 -11.98 12.99 -5.37
C LEU A 58 -12.33 14.44 -5.72
N CYS A 59 -13.23 15.06 -4.97
CA CYS A 59 -13.58 16.46 -5.18
C CYS A 59 -12.36 17.39 -5.04
N ALA A 60 -11.54 17.19 -4.01
CA ALA A 60 -10.33 17.98 -3.79
C ALA A 60 -9.30 17.78 -4.92
N LEU A 61 -9.11 16.52 -5.37
CA LEU A 61 -8.19 16.20 -6.46
C LEU A 61 -8.56 16.92 -7.75
N PHE A 62 -9.81 16.84 -8.17
CA PHE A 62 -10.30 17.49 -9.38
C PHE A 62 -10.34 19.02 -9.26
N ALA A 63 -10.75 19.55 -8.12
CA ALA A 63 -10.79 20.99 -7.90
C ALA A 63 -9.40 21.65 -7.95
N GLU A 64 -8.39 21.00 -7.36
CA GLU A 64 -7.03 21.55 -7.30
C GLU A 64 -6.30 21.43 -8.65
N THR A 65 -6.55 20.37 -9.41
CA THR A 65 -5.93 20.18 -10.72
C THR A 65 -6.66 20.92 -11.85
N GLY A 66 -7.92 21.30 -11.65
CA GLY A 66 -8.80 21.78 -12.73
C GLY A 66 -9.16 20.73 -13.78
N ILE A 67 -8.66 19.49 -13.62
CA ILE A 67 -8.96 18.37 -14.50
C ILE A 67 -10.37 17.86 -14.22
N THR A 68 -11.05 17.43 -15.26
CA THR A 68 -12.40 16.85 -15.17
C THR A 68 -12.39 15.35 -15.48
N MET A 69 -13.43 14.64 -15.04
CA MET A 69 -13.57 13.22 -15.34
C MET A 69 -13.67 12.92 -16.85
N ALA A 70 -14.10 13.91 -17.67
CA ALA A 70 -14.14 13.80 -19.12
C ALA A 70 -12.74 13.66 -19.74
N GLU A 71 -11.73 14.29 -19.15
CA GLU A 71 -10.33 14.27 -19.59
C GLU A 71 -9.57 13.02 -19.15
N VAL A 72 -10.11 12.27 -18.18
CA VAL A 72 -9.51 10.99 -17.74
C VAL A 72 -9.69 9.95 -18.86
N ASP A 73 -8.60 9.25 -19.19
CA ASP A 73 -8.61 8.20 -20.24
C ASP A 73 -8.97 6.83 -19.66
N VAL A 74 -8.55 6.55 -18.42
CA VAL A 74 -8.72 5.25 -17.75
C VAL A 74 -8.85 5.42 -16.24
N VAL A 75 -9.68 4.60 -15.61
CA VAL A 75 -9.78 4.48 -14.16
C VAL A 75 -9.06 3.20 -13.73
N ALA A 76 -8.10 3.32 -12.81
CA ALA A 76 -7.39 2.20 -12.20
C ALA A 76 -7.78 2.06 -10.73
N VAL A 77 -7.92 0.83 -10.23
CA VAL A 77 -8.28 0.59 -8.84
C VAL A 77 -7.57 -0.62 -8.28
N ALA A 78 -7.10 -0.55 -7.04
CA ALA A 78 -6.59 -1.70 -6.33
C ALA A 78 -7.70 -2.76 -6.16
N ARG A 79 -7.43 -3.98 -6.66
CA ARG A 79 -8.38 -5.10 -6.60
C ARG A 79 -8.02 -6.13 -5.52
N GLY A 80 -6.87 -5.98 -4.91
CA GLY A 80 -6.31 -6.90 -3.92
C GLY A 80 -4.81 -7.13 -4.13
N PRO A 81 -4.16 -7.78 -3.14
CA PRO A 81 -4.73 -8.19 -1.84
C PRO A 81 -5.09 -7.00 -0.94
N GLY A 82 -5.89 -7.25 0.11
CA GLY A 82 -6.32 -6.24 1.07
C GLY A 82 -7.57 -6.64 1.82
N LEU A 83 -8.07 -5.74 2.67
CA LEU A 83 -9.29 -5.94 3.43
C LEU A 83 -10.52 -5.92 2.50
N LEU A 84 -11.29 -7.01 2.50
CA LEU A 84 -12.39 -7.19 1.54
C LEU A 84 -13.37 -6.00 1.53
N GLY A 85 -13.83 -5.57 2.71
CA GLY A 85 -14.77 -4.45 2.81
C GLY A 85 -14.19 -3.14 2.30
N SER A 86 -12.92 -2.88 2.56
CA SER A 86 -12.19 -1.70 2.09
C SER A 86 -12.02 -1.71 0.57
N LEU A 87 -11.57 -2.83 0.00
CA LEU A 87 -11.46 -3.01 -1.45
C LEU A 87 -12.80 -2.82 -2.18
N LEU A 88 -13.91 -3.28 -1.60
CA LEU A 88 -15.24 -3.11 -2.18
C LEU A 88 -15.63 -1.63 -2.33
N ILE A 89 -15.26 -0.76 -1.40
CA ILE A 89 -15.54 0.68 -1.49
C ILE A 89 -14.80 1.30 -2.69
N GLY A 90 -13.49 1.05 -2.80
CA GLY A 90 -12.70 1.54 -3.92
C GLY A 90 -13.21 1.01 -5.26
N LEU A 91 -13.47 -0.30 -5.33
CA LEU A 91 -13.94 -0.96 -6.55
C LEU A 91 -15.33 -0.47 -6.98
N ALA A 92 -16.27 -0.30 -6.04
CA ALA A 92 -17.60 0.24 -6.35
C ALA A 92 -17.52 1.67 -6.86
N THR A 93 -16.71 2.52 -6.21
CA THR A 93 -16.48 3.90 -6.65
C THR A 93 -15.86 3.96 -8.03
N ALA A 94 -14.80 3.18 -8.28
CA ALA A 94 -14.12 3.13 -9.58
C ALA A 94 -15.06 2.66 -10.70
N LYS A 95 -15.87 1.63 -10.44
CA LYS A 95 -16.89 1.15 -11.39
C LYS A 95 -17.92 2.22 -11.68
N ALA A 96 -18.44 2.91 -10.67
CA ALA A 96 -19.44 3.97 -10.87
C ALA A 96 -18.87 5.12 -11.71
N LEU A 97 -17.66 5.57 -11.43
CA LEU A 97 -16.98 6.63 -12.18
C LEU A 97 -16.69 6.20 -13.62
N ALA A 98 -16.12 5.01 -13.80
CA ALA A 98 -15.81 4.50 -15.13
C ALA A 98 -17.06 4.34 -15.99
N LEU A 99 -18.13 3.74 -15.44
CA LEU A 99 -19.40 3.55 -16.13
C LEU A 99 -20.07 4.90 -16.44
N GLY A 100 -20.16 5.79 -15.48
CA GLY A 100 -20.81 7.10 -15.62
C GLY A 100 -20.11 8.01 -16.64
N ALA A 101 -18.79 7.87 -16.79
CA ALA A 101 -18.00 8.66 -17.74
C ALA A 101 -17.70 7.92 -19.06
N GLY A 102 -18.14 6.66 -19.22
CA GLY A 102 -17.83 5.85 -20.38
C GLY A 102 -16.33 5.53 -20.55
N LYS A 103 -15.61 5.35 -19.43
CA LYS A 103 -14.15 5.13 -19.42
C LYS A 103 -13.82 3.66 -19.12
N PRO A 104 -12.71 3.14 -19.67
CA PRO A 104 -12.22 1.82 -19.30
C PRO A 104 -11.82 1.76 -17.81
N LEU A 105 -12.01 0.57 -17.22
CA LEU A 105 -11.64 0.27 -15.83
C LEU A 105 -10.57 -0.82 -15.82
N VAL A 106 -9.49 -0.59 -15.03
CA VAL A 106 -8.39 -1.54 -14.87
C VAL A 106 -8.23 -1.89 -13.38
N GLY A 107 -8.28 -3.19 -13.07
CA GLY A 107 -7.96 -3.69 -11.73
C GLY A 107 -6.46 -3.91 -11.59
N VAL A 108 -5.85 -3.28 -10.57
CA VAL A 108 -4.41 -3.34 -10.29
C VAL A 108 -4.16 -4.21 -9.06
N ASP A 109 -3.13 -5.04 -9.12
CA ASP A 109 -2.64 -5.76 -7.94
C ASP A 109 -1.92 -4.77 -7.00
N HIS A 110 -2.34 -4.75 -5.74
CA HIS A 110 -1.84 -3.80 -4.74
C HIS A 110 -0.32 -3.96 -4.48
N LEU A 111 0.18 -5.21 -4.45
CA LEU A 111 1.60 -5.46 -4.20
C LEU A 111 2.46 -5.09 -5.40
N HIS A 112 1.94 -5.30 -6.62
CA HIS A 112 2.58 -4.81 -7.84
C HIS A 112 2.64 -3.28 -7.86
N ALA A 113 1.56 -2.61 -7.44
CA ALA A 113 1.54 -1.15 -7.34
C ALA A 113 2.61 -0.64 -6.37
N HIS A 114 2.79 -1.26 -5.21
CA HIS A 114 3.86 -0.93 -4.26
C HIS A 114 5.26 -1.06 -4.87
N LEU A 115 5.53 -2.16 -5.59
CA LEU A 115 6.83 -2.37 -6.23
C LEU A 115 7.09 -1.33 -7.33
N LEU A 116 6.07 -1.02 -8.13
CA LEU A 116 6.19 -0.05 -9.22
C LEU A 116 6.24 1.40 -8.72
N ALA A 117 5.68 1.71 -7.55
CA ALA A 117 5.78 3.03 -6.93
C ALA A 117 7.24 3.44 -6.69
N ALA A 118 8.12 2.48 -6.39
CA ALA A 118 9.55 2.76 -6.19
C ALA A 118 10.27 3.28 -7.45
N VAL A 119 9.71 3.02 -8.63
CA VAL A 119 10.28 3.43 -9.93
C VAL A 119 9.37 4.41 -10.69
N LEU A 120 8.25 4.80 -10.09
CA LEU A 120 7.28 5.70 -10.72
C LEU A 120 7.92 7.07 -11.02
N GLY A 121 7.78 7.54 -12.25
CA GLY A 121 8.34 8.81 -12.71
C GLY A 121 9.87 8.83 -12.89
N ARG A 122 10.54 7.68 -12.76
CA ARG A 122 11.98 7.54 -12.98
C ARG A 122 12.28 7.07 -14.40
N ASP A 123 13.16 7.80 -15.08
CA ASP A 123 13.60 7.43 -16.42
C ASP A 123 14.83 6.46 -16.40
N ASP A 124 15.44 6.28 -15.21
CA ASP A 124 16.61 5.44 -14.97
C ASP A 124 16.28 4.06 -14.38
N ALA A 125 15.01 3.69 -14.33
CA ALA A 125 14.58 2.40 -13.83
C ALA A 125 15.15 1.27 -14.72
N ALA A 126 16.04 0.46 -14.16
CA ALA A 126 16.68 -0.64 -14.86
C ALA A 126 16.02 -1.97 -14.54
N TYR A 127 15.83 -2.79 -15.56
CA TYR A 127 15.37 -4.17 -15.43
C TYR A 127 16.41 -5.13 -16.04
N PRO A 128 16.60 -6.36 -15.53
CA PRO A 128 15.88 -6.93 -14.38
C PRO A 128 16.29 -6.29 -13.05
N ALA A 129 15.35 -6.18 -12.12
CA ALA A 129 15.57 -5.66 -10.77
C ALA A 129 15.09 -6.66 -9.72
N LEU A 130 15.58 -6.49 -8.49
CA LEU A 130 15.11 -7.22 -7.32
C LEU A 130 14.33 -6.25 -6.44
N GLY A 131 13.07 -6.56 -6.17
CA GLY A 131 12.20 -5.81 -5.30
C GLY A 131 12.04 -6.50 -3.95
N LEU A 132 12.25 -5.77 -2.86
CA LEU A 132 11.89 -6.21 -1.52
C LEU A 132 10.66 -5.42 -1.07
N LEU A 133 9.54 -6.11 -0.94
CA LEU A 133 8.32 -5.58 -0.38
C LEU A 133 8.28 -5.88 1.12
N VAL A 134 8.18 -4.84 1.94
CA VAL A 134 8.06 -4.94 3.40
C VAL A 134 6.95 -4.03 3.87
N SER A 135 5.91 -4.61 4.47
CA SER A 135 4.75 -3.88 4.98
C SER A 135 4.17 -4.54 6.23
N GLY A 136 3.08 -3.99 6.76
CA GLY A 136 2.33 -4.57 7.88
C GLY A 136 1.67 -5.91 7.54
N GLY A 137 1.30 -6.14 6.28
CA GLY A 137 0.61 -7.35 5.85
C GLY A 137 1.42 -8.29 4.96
N HIS A 138 2.53 -7.81 4.38
CA HIS A 138 3.29 -8.58 3.38
C HIS A 138 4.79 -8.38 3.52
N THR A 139 5.53 -9.48 3.38
CA THR A 139 7.00 -9.46 3.22
C THR A 139 7.37 -10.43 2.13
N GLN A 140 7.86 -9.90 1.00
CA GLN A 140 8.15 -10.67 -0.21
C GLN A 140 9.40 -10.17 -0.90
N LEU A 141 10.14 -11.11 -1.49
CA LEU A 141 11.23 -10.85 -2.43
C LEU A 141 10.72 -11.17 -3.84
N VAL A 142 10.81 -10.20 -4.74
CA VAL A 142 10.22 -10.29 -6.08
C VAL A 142 11.25 -9.93 -7.13
N ARG A 143 11.38 -10.76 -8.17
CA ARG A 143 12.14 -10.42 -9.38
C ARG A 143 11.23 -9.64 -10.32
N LEU A 144 11.70 -8.49 -10.76
CA LEU A 144 11.05 -7.66 -11.78
C LEU A 144 11.88 -7.81 -13.06
N ALA A 145 11.42 -8.62 -14.00
CA ALA A 145 12.07 -8.74 -15.31
C ALA A 145 11.67 -7.58 -16.23
N GLY A 146 10.56 -6.92 -15.93
CA GLY A 146 10.03 -5.73 -16.58
C GLY A 146 8.90 -5.14 -15.74
N PRO A 147 8.27 -4.02 -16.18
CA PRO A 147 7.22 -3.34 -15.42
C PRO A 147 6.00 -4.20 -15.11
N LEU A 148 5.69 -5.17 -15.97
CA LEU A 148 4.54 -6.07 -15.83
C LEU A 148 4.96 -7.55 -15.73
N ASP A 149 6.26 -7.83 -15.70
CA ASP A 149 6.82 -9.18 -15.59
C ASP A 149 7.45 -9.34 -14.21
N LEU A 150 6.63 -9.80 -13.26
CA LEU A 150 7.00 -9.96 -11.86
C LEU A 150 6.88 -11.43 -11.46
N SER A 151 7.89 -11.92 -10.75
CA SER A 151 7.89 -13.27 -10.18
C SER A 151 8.32 -13.25 -8.72
N VAL A 152 7.51 -13.85 -7.84
CA VAL A 152 7.82 -13.98 -6.41
C VAL A 152 8.92 -15.02 -6.23
N LEU A 153 10.05 -14.62 -5.66
CA LEU A 153 11.19 -15.50 -5.34
C LEU A 153 11.05 -16.11 -3.95
N GLY A 154 10.43 -15.39 -3.02
CA GLY A 154 10.20 -15.84 -1.67
C GLY A 154 9.26 -14.91 -0.93
N ARG A 155 8.62 -15.43 0.11
CA ARG A 155 7.74 -14.66 1.00
C ARG A 155 7.83 -15.18 2.42
N THR A 156 7.46 -14.35 3.38
CA THR A 156 7.32 -14.82 4.76
C THR A 156 6.30 -15.96 4.84
N LEU A 157 6.56 -16.91 5.72
CA LEU A 157 5.66 -18.03 6.03
C LEU A 157 4.80 -17.79 7.26
N ASP A 158 5.13 -16.76 8.02
CA ASP A 158 4.48 -16.39 9.27
C ASP A 158 4.17 -14.89 9.23
N ASP A 159 4.55 -14.13 10.23
CA ASP A 159 4.30 -12.69 10.30
C ASP A 159 5.00 -11.93 9.18
N ALA A 160 4.33 -10.89 8.66
CA ALA A 160 5.02 -9.87 7.91
C ALA A 160 5.94 -9.06 8.83
N ALA A 161 6.98 -8.44 8.27
CA ALA A 161 7.95 -7.70 9.08
C ALA A 161 7.30 -6.58 9.91
N GLY A 162 6.38 -5.80 9.31
CA GLY A 162 5.65 -4.75 10.05
C GLY A 162 4.77 -5.32 11.15
N GLU A 163 4.09 -6.44 10.92
CA GLU A 163 3.31 -7.13 11.94
C GLU A 163 4.19 -7.61 13.09
N ALA A 164 5.38 -8.14 12.80
CA ALA A 164 6.34 -8.54 13.83
C ALA A 164 6.78 -7.35 14.69
N PHE A 165 7.02 -6.18 14.08
CA PHE A 165 7.30 -4.94 14.82
C PHE A 165 6.13 -4.53 15.71
N ASP A 166 4.91 -4.58 15.22
CA ASP A 166 3.71 -4.22 16.00
C ASP A 166 3.48 -5.18 17.17
N LYS A 167 3.69 -6.48 16.98
CA LYS A 167 3.62 -7.49 18.04
C LYS A 167 4.70 -7.29 19.11
N ALA A 168 5.94 -7.02 18.69
CA ALA A 168 7.03 -6.72 19.61
C ALA A 168 6.76 -5.45 20.42
N ALA A 169 6.31 -4.38 19.75
CA ALA A 169 5.92 -3.14 20.40
C ALA A 169 4.81 -3.33 21.44
N LYS A 170 3.79 -4.10 21.08
CA LYS A 170 2.69 -4.44 21.99
C LYS A 170 3.18 -5.18 23.23
N SER A 171 4.14 -6.08 23.07
CA SER A 171 4.77 -6.80 24.20
C SER A 171 5.57 -5.87 25.11
N LEU A 172 6.03 -4.73 24.58
CA LEU A 172 6.74 -3.68 25.31
C LEU A 172 5.81 -2.57 25.82
N ASN A 173 4.49 -2.71 25.68
CA ASN A 173 3.48 -1.69 25.99
C ASN A 173 3.70 -0.36 25.23
N LEU A 174 4.24 -0.41 24.02
CA LEU A 174 4.38 0.74 23.14
C LEU A 174 3.09 0.97 22.34
N PRO A 175 2.80 2.23 21.93
CA PRO A 175 1.63 2.56 21.11
C PRO A 175 1.65 1.93 19.71
N TYR A 176 0.51 1.90 19.05
CA TYR A 176 0.36 1.56 17.63
C TYR A 176 0.42 2.85 16.76
N PRO A 177 1.07 2.80 15.58
CA PRO A 177 1.85 1.69 15.00
C PRO A 177 3.21 1.51 15.69
N GLY A 178 3.50 0.27 16.09
CA GLY A 178 4.63 -0.05 16.97
C GLY A 178 6.00 0.10 16.33
N GLY A 179 6.10 -0.14 15.03
CA GLY A 179 7.37 -0.09 14.30
C GLY A 179 8.09 1.23 14.43
N VAL A 180 7.35 2.35 14.41
CA VAL A 180 7.92 3.71 14.59
C VAL A 180 8.62 3.86 15.94
N TYR A 181 8.00 3.37 17.01
CA TYR A 181 8.56 3.47 18.37
C TYR A 181 9.77 2.57 18.54
N ILE A 182 9.74 1.36 17.99
CA ILE A 182 10.90 0.45 18.05
C ILE A 182 12.08 1.03 17.26
N ASP A 183 11.85 1.60 16.08
CA ASP A 183 12.88 2.25 15.28
C ASP A 183 13.53 3.41 16.05
N VAL A 184 12.71 4.30 16.64
CA VAL A 184 13.22 5.43 17.43
C VAL A 184 14.02 4.96 18.64
N LEU A 185 13.54 3.96 19.37
CA LEU A 185 14.23 3.41 20.54
C LEU A 185 15.52 2.67 20.16
N GLY A 186 15.55 2.06 18.98
CA GLY A 186 16.74 1.35 18.45
C GLY A 186 17.81 2.27 17.87
N ARG A 187 17.51 3.52 17.57
CA ARG A 187 18.48 4.47 17.01
C ARG A 187 19.57 4.79 18.01
N GLY A 188 20.82 4.61 17.61
CA GLY A 188 21.99 4.92 18.43
C GLY A 188 22.37 3.82 19.42
N ILE A 189 21.67 2.70 19.43
CA ILE A 189 22.10 1.49 20.13
C ILE A 189 23.08 0.78 19.20
N GLU A 190 24.37 0.77 19.54
CA GLU A 190 25.30 -0.15 18.89
C GLU A 190 24.85 -1.57 19.21
N ALA A 191 24.68 -2.40 18.16
CA ALA A 191 24.35 -3.80 18.36
C ALA A 191 25.48 -4.42 19.18
N ASP A 192 25.18 -4.83 20.41
CA ASP A 192 26.13 -5.58 21.21
C ASP A 192 26.50 -6.86 20.46
N ARG A 193 27.78 -7.03 20.14
CA ARG A 193 28.27 -8.16 19.36
C ARG A 193 28.05 -9.52 20.06
N GLU A 194 27.60 -9.49 21.30
CA GLU A 194 27.28 -10.66 22.10
C GLU A 194 25.79 -10.99 22.20
N VAL A 195 24.92 -10.35 21.39
CA VAL A 195 23.54 -10.82 21.28
C VAL A 195 23.56 -12.21 20.65
N HIS A 196 23.53 -13.21 21.50
CA HIS A 196 23.23 -14.57 21.08
C HIS A 196 21.78 -14.58 20.58
N LEU A 197 21.60 -14.42 19.27
CA LEU A 197 20.33 -14.73 18.62
C LEU A 197 20.07 -16.21 18.88
N ILE A 198 19.21 -16.49 19.86
CA ILE A 198 18.59 -17.81 19.94
C ILE A 198 17.87 -17.94 18.59
N PRO A 199 18.23 -18.91 17.75
CA PRO A 199 17.53 -19.09 16.48
C PRO A 199 16.11 -19.52 16.78
N ILE A 200 15.22 -18.53 16.94
CA ILE A 200 13.80 -18.76 16.88
C ILE A 200 13.53 -19.01 15.42
N HIS A 201 13.48 -20.30 15.05
CA HIS A 201 13.12 -20.81 13.75
C HIS A 201 13.40 -19.83 12.60
N THR A 202 14.50 -20.01 11.91
CA THR A 202 14.73 -19.31 10.64
C THR A 202 13.51 -19.55 9.76
N PRO A 203 12.77 -18.50 9.34
CA PRO A 203 11.71 -18.72 8.38
C PRO A 203 12.33 -19.35 7.14
N SER A 204 11.96 -20.59 6.86
CA SER A 204 12.35 -21.22 5.61
C SER A 204 11.65 -20.48 4.49
N PHE A 205 12.42 -19.78 3.65
CA PHE A 205 11.88 -19.31 2.38
C PHE A 205 11.50 -20.52 1.56
N VAL A 206 10.23 -20.67 1.25
CA VAL A 206 9.78 -21.63 0.26
C VAL A 206 10.13 -21.04 -1.10
N GLY A 207 11.28 -21.42 -1.62
CA GLY A 207 11.58 -21.27 -3.02
C GLY A 207 10.72 -22.27 -3.79
N SER A 208 9.92 -21.78 -4.70
CA SER A 208 9.27 -22.59 -5.74
C SER A 208 10.15 -22.65 -6.97
#